data_e545cef382130a0c066109e9d9f23089
#
_entry.id   e545cef382130a0c066109e9d9f23089
#
_cell.length_a   1.000
_cell.length_b   1.000
_cell.length_c   1.000
_cell.angle_alpha   90.00
_cell.angle_beta   90.00
_cell.angle_gamma   90.00
#
_symmetry.space_group_name_H-M   'P 1'
#
loop_
_entity.id
_entity.type
_entity.pdbx_description
1 polymer ?
#
loop_
_entity_poly.entity_id
_entity_poly.type
_entity_poly.pdbx_seq_one_letter_code
_entity_poly.pdbx_strand_id
1 'polypeptide(L)'
;MRRVLYIITGLSTGGAEMMLFKVLERLDRQRFSPHVISLTTLGDLAPRIVALGIPVEAMGMRPSITGWLNFFRLVRLLKRLHPDVVHTWMYHADLLGGLAARLAGISAVGWCIRNSNLDKDKTKFLTRAVVGLCALISKWVPSRILSCSEKARQVHVAHGYAAEKMVVVPNGFDLTRFKPDNDARHRIRAELGITEQTPLVGLIGRFDPQKNHAGFFEAAVVLHREMPQVHFVLIGNGIDINNAALMQAITHAGVLANTHLLGLRNDIPELMAALDVLASSSYGEAFPNVLGEAMACGVPCAVTDVGDSAYIVGDTGRVVASGDMHGLAAALGDLLALPLPEKAALSERARARVAEHFEIGGVVRRYEKFYESLLANVR
;
A
#
# COMPACT_ATOMS: atom_id res chain seq x y z
N MET A 1 -15.70 -25.45 -7.59
CA MET A 1 -15.37 -24.07 -7.12
C MET A 1 -14.74 -24.20 -5.74
N ARG A 2 -13.54 -23.63 -5.49
CA ARG A 2 -12.81 -23.72 -4.22
C ARG A 2 -13.23 -22.60 -3.28
N ARG A 3 -13.58 -22.90 -2.04
CA ARG A 3 -13.95 -21.91 -1.03
C ARG A 3 -12.70 -21.30 -0.39
N VAL A 4 -12.47 -20.00 -0.59
CA VAL A 4 -11.35 -19.24 0.00
C VAL A 4 -11.91 -18.32 1.07
N LEU A 5 -11.54 -18.56 2.30
CA LEU A 5 -11.92 -17.73 3.43
C LEU A 5 -10.80 -16.76 3.75
N TYR A 6 -11.10 -15.48 3.67
CA TYR A 6 -10.19 -14.40 4.04
C TYR A 6 -10.46 -13.97 5.48
N ILE A 7 -9.43 -13.94 6.31
CA ILE A 7 -9.51 -13.43 7.68
C ILE A 7 -8.61 -12.22 7.79
N ILE A 8 -9.18 -11.06 8.09
CA ILE A 8 -8.45 -9.80 8.21
C ILE A 8 -8.67 -9.17 9.60
N THR A 9 -7.71 -8.39 10.09
CA THR A 9 -7.82 -7.76 11.42
C THR A 9 -9.00 -6.79 11.48
N GLY A 10 -9.20 -5.96 10.45
CA GLY A 10 -10.31 -5.00 10.32
C GLY A 10 -10.50 -4.63 8.86
N LEU A 11 -11.59 -3.92 8.52
CA LEU A 11 -11.94 -3.49 7.17
C LEU A 11 -12.07 -1.95 7.05
N SER A 12 -11.37 -1.20 7.90
CA SER A 12 -11.23 0.25 7.74
C SER A 12 -10.35 0.56 6.53
N THR A 13 -10.49 1.75 5.95
CA THR A 13 -9.73 2.13 4.76
C THR A 13 -8.22 2.22 5.04
N GLY A 14 -7.45 1.33 4.45
CA GLY A 14 -5.99 1.25 4.54
C GLY A 14 -5.39 0.53 3.33
N GLY A 15 -4.07 0.53 3.20
CA GLY A 15 -3.39 -0.07 2.05
C GLY A 15 -3.59 -1.57 1.93
N ALA A 16 -3.59 -2.30 3.05
CA ALA A 16 -3.80 -3.74 3.09
C ALA A 16 -5.25 -4.10 2.71
N GLU A 17 -6.21 -3.40 3.31
CA GLU A 17 -7.64 -3.59 3.11
C GLU A 17 -8.06 -3.25 1.67
N MET A 18 -7.53 -2.16 1.12
CA MET A 18 -7.77 -1.80 -0.28
C MET A 18 -7.18 -2.82 -1.24
N MET A 19 -6.02 -3.41 -0.92
CA MET A 19 -5.46 -4.47 -1.77
C MET A 19 -6.31 -5.74 -1.69
N LEU A 20 -6.81 -6.12 -0.49
CA LEU A 20 -7.76 -7.21 -0.36
C LEU A 20 -9.02 -6.96 -1.22
N PHE A 21 -9.59 -5.76 -1.16
CA PHE A 21 -10.73 -5.39 -2.00
C PHE A 21 -10.44 -5.56 -3.49
N LYS A 22 -9.28 -5.05 -3.97
CA LYS A 22 -8.85 -5.18 -5.38
C LYS A 22 -8.71 -6.67 -5.80
N VAL A 23 -8.19 -7.53 -4.91
CA VAL A 23 -8.10 -8.98 -5.15
C VAL A 23 -9.50 -9.58 -5.26
N LEU A 24 -10.39 -9.29 -4.31
CA LEU A 24 -11.76 -9.81 -4.29
C LEU A 24 -12.59 -9.39 -5.50
N GLU A 25 -12.40 -8.15 -5.97
CA GLU A 25 -13.09 -7.59 -7.13
C GLU A 25 -12.75 -8.32 -8.44
N ARG A 26 -11.51 -8.81 -8.57
CA ARG A 26 -10.99 -9.41 -9.81
C ARG A 26 -10.72 -10.91 -9.73
N LEU A 27 -10.98 -11.53 -8.58
CA LEU A 27 -10.81 -12.97 -8.38
C LEU A 27 -11.70 -13.76 -9.36
N ASP A 28 -11.15 -14.80 -9.99
CA ASP A 28 -11.93 -15.69 -10.85
C ASP A 28 -13.01 -16.42 -10.05
N ARG A 29 -14.25 -15.93 -10.19
CA ARG A 29 -15.42 -16.44 -9.46
C ARG A 29 -15.95 -17.78 -10.00
N GLN A 30 -15.44 -18.26 -11.13
CA GLN A 30 -15.75 -19.61 -11.61
C GLN A 30 -14.88 -20.65 -10.88
N ARG A 31 -13.68 -20.25 -10.46
CA ARG A 31 -12.72 -21.12 -9.77
C ARG A 31 -12.79 -21.00 -8.26
N PHE A 32 -12.98 -19.77 -7.74
CA PHE A 32 -12.89 -19.46 -6.32
C PHE A 32 -14.18 -18.79 -5.80
N SER A 33 -14.63 -19.25 -4.63
CA SER A 33 -15.74 -18.67 -3.88
C SER A 33 -15.20 -17.98 -2.62
N PRO A 34 -15.05 -16.65 -2.60
CA PRO A 34 -14.54 -15.92 -1.45
C PRO A 34 -15.59 -15.69 -0.37
N HIS A 35 -15.13 -15.67 0.88
CA HIS A 35 -15.88 -15.23 2.05
C HIS A 35 -14.91 -14.44 2.94
N VAL A 36 -15.34 -13.34 3.56
CA VAL A 36 -14.48 -12.46 4.35
C VAL A 36 -14.92 -12.45 5.81
N ILE A 37 -13.98 -12.62 6.72
CA ILE A 37 -14.18 -12.45 8.17
C ILE A 37 -13.26 -11.33 8.67
N SER A 38 -13.86 -10.28 9.22
CA SER A 38 -13.13 -9.27 9.99
C SER A 38 -13.05 -9.71 11.46
N LEU A 39 -11.86 -9.71 12.03
CA LEU A 39 -11.71 -10.05 13.46
C LEU A 39 -12.33 -8.98 14.37
N THR A 40 -12.27 -7.70 13.97
CA THR A 40 -12.79 -6.58 14.78
C THR A 40 -14.15 -6.12 14.25
N THR A 41 -14.20 -5.08 13.46
CA THR A 41 -15.41 -4.42 12.94
C THR A 41 -15.51 -4.53 11.43
N LEU A 42 -16.70 -4.25 10.87
CA LEU A 42 -16.91 -4.28 9.42
C LEU A 42 -16.16 -3.16 8.68
N GLY A 43 -15.97 -1.98 9.33
CA GLY A 43 -15.30 -0.84 8.71
C GLY A 43 -15.97 -0.35 7.42
N ASP A 44 -15.30 0.58 6.72
CA ASP A 44 -15.84 1.28 5.54
C ASP A 44 -15.84 0.42 4.26
N LEU A 45 -15.01 -0.62 4.22
CA LEU A 45 -14.89 -1.47 3.03
C LEU A 45 -15.89 -2.63 2.98
N ALA A 46 -16.48 -3.01 4.11
CA ALA A 46 -17.42 -4.14 4.14
C ALA A 46 -18.64 -3.93 3.21
N PRO A 47 -19.31 -2.77 3.16
CA PRO A 47 -20.40 -2.55 2.22
C PRO A 47 -19.97 -2.71 0.75
N ARG A 48 -18.76 -2.26 0.41
CA ARG A 48 -18.22 -2.40 -0.95
C ARG A 48 -17.95 -3.86 -1.32
N ILE A 49 -17.43 -4.66 -0.36
CA ILE A 49 -17.21 -6.10 -0.57
C ILE A 49 -18.54 -6.83 -0.71
N VAL A 50 -19.54 -6.49 0.11
CA VAL A 50 -20.89 -7.06 0.02
C VAL A 50 -21.54 -6.74 -1.33
N ALA A 51 -21.33 -5.53 -1.87
CA ALA A 51 -21.81 -5.15 -3.20
C ALA A 51 -21.23 -6.01 -4.34
N LEU A 52 -20.06 -6.64 -4.12
CA LEU A 52 -19.51 -7.65 -5.04
C LEU A 52 -20.20 -9.03 -4.92
N GLY A 53 -21.21 -9.17 -4.07
CA GLY A 53 -21.86 -10.45 -3.78
C GLY A 53 -21.03 -11.39 -2.91
N ILE A 54 -20.09 -10.85 -2.11
CA ILE A 54 -19.21 -11.61 -1.22
C ILE A 54 -19.72 -11.50 0.21
N PRO A 55 -19.97 -12.62 0.92
CA PRO A 55 -20.34 -12.61 2.32
C PRO A 55 -19.24 -12.00 3.19
N VAL A 56 -19.63 -11.12 4.12
CA VAL A 56 -18.72 -10.47 5.09
C VAL A 56 -19.29 -10.62 6.49
N GLU A 57 -18.50 -11.15 7.41
CA GLU A 57 -18.86 -11.29 8.81
C GLU A 57 -17.84 -10.58 9.72
N ALA A 58 -18.28 -10.03 10.87
CA ALA A 58 -17.37 -9.49 11.88
C ALA A 58 -17.47 -10.30 13.17
N MET A 59 -16.30 -10.58 13.77
CA MET A 59 -16.21 -11.34 15.03
C MET A 59 -16.35 -10.45 16.26
N GLY A 60 -16.14 -9.13 16.14
CA GLY A 60 -16.21 -8.18 17.27
C GLY A 60 -15.15 -8.44 18.33
N MET A 61 -13.98 -9.00 17.94
CA MET A 61 -12.88 -9.28 18.86
C MET A 61 -12.30 -7.99 19.41
N ARG A 62 -12.18 -7.94 20.74
CA ARG A 62 -11.49 -6.88 21.49
C ARG A 62 -10.44 -7.52 22.39
N PRO A 63 -9.37 -6.81 22.78
CA PRO A 63 -8.43 -7.28 23.80
C PRO A 63 -9.15 -7.33 25.17
N SER A 64 -9.76 -8.47 25.50
CA SER A 64 -10.52 -8.67 26.73
C SER A 64 -10.68 -10.17 27.02
N ILE A 65 -11.15 -10.53 28.22
CA ILE A 65 -11.49 -11.91 28.59
C ILE A 65 -12.49 -12.54 27.61
N THR A 66 -13.39 -11.74 27.01
CA THR A 66 -14.31 -12.19 25.97
C THR A 66 -13.60 -12.53 24.64
N GLY A 67 -12.35 -12.13 24.44
CA GLY A 67 -11.55 -12.48 23.28
C GLY A 67 -11.39 -13.99 23.08
N TRP A 68 -11.27 -14.76 24.17
CA TRP A 68 -11.17 -16.23 24.14
C TRP A 68 -12.47 -16.89 23.65
N LEU A 69 -13.61 -16.38 24.06
CA LEU A 69 -14.91 -16.87 23.59
C LEU A 69 -15.07 -16.64 22.07
N ASN A 70 -14.64 -15.48 21.59
CA ASN A 70 -14.68 -15.15 20.16
C ASN A 70 -13.67 -16.00 19.35
N PHE A 71 -12.53 -16.39 19.94
CA PHE A 71 -11.61 -17.30 19.28
C PHE A 71 -12.24 -18.69 19.06
N PHE A 72 -12.86 -19.28 20.09
CA PHE A 72 -13.56 -20.57 19.91
C PHE A 72 -14.79 -20.46 19.00
N ARG A 73 -15.47 -19.30 18.98
CA ARG A 73 -16.53 -19.01 17.99
C ARG A 73 -15.97 -19.01 16.58
N LEU A 74 -14.78 -18.42 16.36
CA LEU A 74 -14.09 -18.46 15.07
C LEU A 74 -13.75 -19.91 14.67
N VAL A 75 -13.23 -20.74 15.57
CA VAL A 75 -12.95 -22.16 15.29
C VAL A 75 -14.22 -22.90 14.88
N ARG A 76 -15.35 -22.70 15.60
CA ARG A 76 -16.64 -23.31 15.25
C ARG A 76 -17.16 -22.85 13.89
N LEU A 77 -17.00 -21.55 13.59
CA LEU A 77 -17.39 -20.97 12.30
C LEU A 77 -16.58 -21.59 11.15
N LEU A 78 -15.26 -21.72 11.32
CA LEU A 78 -14.38 -22.35 10.35
C LEU A 78 -14.75 -23.84 10.12
N LYS A 79 -15.06 -24.58 11.18
CA LYS A 79 -15.56 -25.97 11.07
C LYS A 79 -16.88 -26.03 10.31
N ARG A 80 -17.80 -25.09 10.51
CA ARG A 80 -19.10 -25.05 9.82
C ARG A 80 -18.95 -24.66 8.35
N LEU A 81 -18.08 -23.70 8.03
CA LEU A 81 -17.90 -23.20 6.66
C LEU A 81 -17.09 -24.17 5.79
N HIS A 82 -16.25 -25.03 6.38
CA HIS A 82 -15.37 -25.97 5.68
C HIS A 82 -14.67 -25.34 4.46
N PRO A 83 -13.89 -24.25 4.62
CA PRO A 83 -13.19 -23.65 3.49
C PRO A 83 -12.07 -24.58 3.01
N ASP A 84 -11.81 -24.57 1.69
CA ASP A 84 -10.68 -25.27 1.10
C ASP A 84 -9.35 -24.57 1.44
N VAL A 85 -9.38 -23.23 1.55
CA VAL A 85 -8.23 -22.37 1.87
C VAL A 85 -8.63 -21.33 2.90
N VAL A 86 -7.77 -21.11 3.89
CA VAL A 86 -7.84 -19.94 4.78
C VAL A 86 -6.65 -19.03 4.47
N HIS A 87 -6.93 -17.78 4.11
CA HIS A 87 -5.92 -16.76 3.82
C HIS A 87 -6.07 -15.60 4.83
N THR A 88 -5.11 -15.47 5.72
CA THR A 88 -5.12 -14.44 6.76
C THR A 88 -4.36 -13.21 6.31
N TRP A 89 -4.77 -12.02 6.77
CA TRP A 89 -4.20 -10.74 6.40
C TRP A 89 -3.83 -9.93 7.65
N MET A 90 -2.56 -9.58 7.76
CA MET A 90 -1.95 -8.87 8.89
C MET A 90 -1.78 -9.74 10.16
N TYR A 91 -0.82 -9.38 11.00
CA TYR A 91 -0.28 -10.20 12.09
C TYR A 91 -1.32 -10.79 13.06
N HIS A 92 -2.31 -10.00 13.50
CA HIS A 92 -3.34 -10.49 14.42
C HIS A 92 -4.23 -11.55 13.78
N ALA A 93 -4.55 -11.38 12.50
CA ALA A 93 -5.28 -12.39 11.73
C ALA A 93 -4.40 -13.59 11.41
N ASP A 94 -3.11 -13.39 11.12
CA ASP A 94 -2.15 -14.47 10.92
C ASP A 94 -2.06 -15.36 12.18
N LEU A 95 -1.94 -14.75 13.35
CA LEU A 95 -1.89 -15.48 14.61
C LEU A 95 -3.22 -16.19 14.93
N LEU A 96 -4.29 -15.40 15.11
CA LEU A 96 -5.56 -15.94 15.60
C LEU A 96 -6.29 -16.75 14.54
N GLY A 97 -6.37 -16.24 13.31
CA GLY A 97 -7.01 -16.92 12.20
C GLY A 97 -6.26 -18.19 11.77
N GLY A 98 -4.92 -18.12 11.76
CA GLY A 98 -4.08 -19.26 11.44
C GLY A 98 -4.22 -20.40 12.45
N LEU A 99 -4.14 -20.08 13.76
CA LEU A 99 -4.34 -21.08 14.82
C LEU A 99 -5.77 -21.66 14.81
N ALA A 100 -6.78 -20.80 14.63
CA ALA A 100 -8.17 -21.23 14.55
C ALA A 100 -8.41 -22.18 13.35
N ALA A 101 -7.77 -21.90 12.20
CA ALA A 101 -7.84 -22.75 11.02
C ALA A 101 -7.22 -24.13 11.29
N ARG A 102 -6.06 -24.21 11.92
CA ARG A 102 -5.43 -25.48 12.29
C ARG A 102 -6.29 -26.28 13.28
N LEU A 103 -6.85 -25.62 14.30
CA LEU A 103 -7.76 -26.26 15.26
C LEU A 103 -9.09 -26.69 14.62
N ALA A 104 -9.48 -26.05 13.51
CA ALA A 104 -10.63 -26.48 12.73
C ALA A 104 -10.31 -27.64 11.75
N GLY A 105 -9.06 -28.09 11.67
CA GLY A 105 -8.61 -29.18 10.79
C GLY A 105 -8.25 -28.71 9.37
N ILE A 106 -8.11 -27.40 9.14
CA ILE A 106 -7.79 -26.86 7.82
C ILE A 106 -6.26 -26.77 7.71
N SER A 107 -5.70 -27.46 6.71
CA SER A 107 -4.25 -27.50 6.47
C SER A 107 -3.77 -26.46 5.44
N ALA A 108 -4.60 -26.06 4.48
CA ALA A 108 -4.28 -25.04 3.48
C ALA A 108 -4.40 -23.62 4.08
N VAL A 109 -3.43 -23.24 4.89
CA VAL A 109 -3.39 -21.92 5.57
C VAL A 109 -2.30 -21.06 4.95
N GLY A 110 -2.69 -19.91 4.37
CA GLY A 110 -1.81 -18.88 3.88
C GLY A 110 -1.82 -17.66 4.80
N TRP A 111 -0.66 -17.14 5.17
CA TRP A 111 -0.50 -15.85 5.86
C TRP A 111 -0.20 -14.74 4.87
N CYS A 112 -0.51 -13.49 5.23
CA CYS A 112 -0.21 -12.33 4.39
C CYS A 112 0.38 -11.17 5.19
N ILE A 113 1.67 -10.94 5.01
CA ILE A 113 2.44 -9.86 5.61
C ILE A 113 2.30 -8.60 4.76
N ARG A 114 1.91 -7.47 5.37
CA ARG A 114 1.59 -6.22 4.70
C ARG A 114 2.38 -5.01 5.22
N ASN A 115 3.37 -5.23 6.08
CA ASN A 115 4.21 -4.19 6.66
C ASN A 115 5.67 -4.63 6.66
N SER A 116 6.60 -3.67 6.52
CA SER A 116 8.05 -3.91 6.61
C SER A 116 8.71 -3.25 7.81
N ASN A 117 7.97 -2.35 8.51
CA ASN A 117 8.55 -1.62 9.63
C ASN A 117 8.21 -2.32 10.96
N LEU A 118 9.23 -2.86 11.62
CA LEU A 118 9.15 -3.50 12.93
C LEU A 118 10.01 -2.77 13.98
N ASP A 119 10.44 -1.53 13.69
CA ASP A 119 11.25 -0.74 14.62
C ASP A 119 10.56 -0.57 15.97
N LYS A 120 11.36 -0.64 17.04
CA LYS A 120 10.89 -0.59 18.43
C LYS A 120 10.13 0.69 18.74
N ASP A 121 10.59 1.80 18.20
CA ASP A 121 10.04 3.13 18.45
C ASP A 121 8.77 3.45 17.64
N LYS A 122 8.53 2.68 16.56
CA LYS A 122 7.41 2.91 15.63
C LYS A 122 6.31 1.85 15.71
N THR A 123 6.57 0.72 16.40
CA THR A 123 5.63 -0.40 16.50
C THR A 123 5.22 -0.65 17.94
N LYS A 124 3.91 -0.66 18.22
CA LYS A 124 3.36 -0.91 19.56
C LYS A 124 3.88 -2.22 20.12
N PHE A 125 4.19 -2.24 21.42
CA PHE A 125 4.73 -3.43 22.12
C PHE A 125 3.91 -4.70 21.87
N LEU A 126 2.58 -4.62 21.96
CA LEU A 126 1.69 -5.77 21.70
C LEU A 126 1.80 -6.30 20.27
N THR A 127 1.90 -5.42 19.29
CA THR A 127 2.08 -5.84 17.89
C THR A 127 3.41 -6.55 17.71
N ARG A 128 4.48 -6.08 18.35
CA ARG A 128 5.81 -6.74 18.32
C ARG A 128 5.77 -8.11 18.97
N ALA A 129 5.08 -8.25 20.09
CA ALA A 129 4.87 -9.55 20.74
C ALA A 129 4.12 -10.53 19.81
N VAL A 130 3.06 -10.04 19.11
CA VAL A 130 2.33 -10.85 18.11
C VAL A 130 3.25 -11.24 16.97
N VAL A 131 4.07 -10.33 16.42
CA VAL A 131 5.04 -10.63 15.36
C VAL A 131 6.05 -11.70 15.83
N GLY A 132 6.61 -11.57 17.03
CA GLY A 132 7.53 -12.57 17.58
C GLY A 132 6.89 -13.94 17.72
N LEU A 133 5.62 -13.99 18.18
CA LEU A 133 4.87 -15.24 18.28
C LEU A 133 4.57 -15.82 16.89
N CYS A 134 4.17 -14.99 15.90
CA CYS A 134 4.01 -15.42 14.53
C CYS A 134 5.32 -15.98 13.96
N ALA A 135 6.47 -15.34 14.21
CA ALA A 135 7.78 -15.84 13.78
C ALA A 135 8.01 -17.26 14.33
N LEU A 136 7.81 -17.45 15.64
CA LEU A 136 7.98 -18.76 16.30
C LEU A 136 7.13 -19.86 15.66
N ILE A 137 5.84 -19.58 15.41
CA ILE A 137 4.89 -20.61 14.91
C ILE A 137 4.82 -20.65 13.38
N SER A 138 5.55 -19.79 12.65
CA SER A 138 5.53 -19.73 11.19
C SER A 138 5.93 -21.04 10.50
N LYS A 139 6.75 -21.85 11.19
CA LYS A 139 7.19 -23.17 10.70
C LYS A 139 6.07 -24.21 10.66
N TRP A 140 5.03 -24.04 11.49
CA TRP A 140 3.97 -25.08 11.65
C TRP A 140 2.59 -24.61 11.22
N VAL A 141 2.23 -23.34 11.51
CA VAL A 141 0.86 -22.87 11.27
C VAL A 141 0.59 -22.57 9.80
N PRO A 142 1.29 -21.67 9.09
CA PRO A 142 1.02 -21.47 7.66
C PRO A 142 1.66 -22.56 6.81
N SER A 143 0.99 -22.95 5.72
CA SER A 143 1.59 -23.75 4.67
C SER A 143 2.50 -22.90 3.79
N ARG A 144 2.11 -21.63 3.54
CA ARG A 144 2.91 -20.61 2.87
C ARG A 144 2.61 -19.23 3.46
N ILE A 145 3.53 -18.28 3.23
CA ILE A 145 3.45 -16.89 3.70
C ILE A 145 3.63 -15.98 2.50
N LEU A 146 2.65 -15.14 2.22
CA LEU A 146 2.74 -14.11 1.19
C LEU A 146 3.26 -12.82 1.81
N SER A 147 4.27 -12.21 1.20
CA SER A 147 4.78 -10.89 1.52
C SER A 147 4.45 -9.90 0.40
N CYS A 148 4.05 -8.68 0.75
CA CYS A 148 3.74 -7.65 -0.25
C CYS A 148 4.98 -7.01 -0.88
N SER A 149 6.18 -7.25 -0.32
CA SER A 149 7.43 -6.68 -0.80
C SER A 149 8.62 -7.57 -0.44
N GLU A 150 9.69 -7.43 -1.19
CA GLU A 150 10.95 -8.13 -0.89
C GLU A 150 11.56 -7.62 0.42
N LYS A 151 11.48 -6.29 0.65
CA LYS A 151 11.95 -5.71 1.91
C LYS A 151 11.19 -6.26 3.12
N ALA A 152 9.86 -6.38 3.01
CA ALA A 152 9.05 -6.99 4.07
C ALA A 152 9.45 -8.46 4.30
N ARG A 153 9.69 -9.24 3.23
CA ARG A 153 10.19 -10.61 3.34
C ARG A 153 11.51 -10.67 4.11
N GLN A 154 12.50 -9.87 3.72
CA GLN A 154 13.82 -9.83 4.37
C GLN A 154 13.72 -9.48 5.85
N VAL A 155 12.96 -8.43 6.19
CA VAL A 155 12.74 -8.00 7.59
C VAL A 155 12.14 -9.14 8.42
N HIS A 156 11.13 -9.86 7.90
CA HIS A 156 10.47 -10.93 8.65
C HIS A 156 11.33 -12.19 8.75
N VAL A 157 12.08 -12.53 7.71
CA VAL A 157 13.08 -13.61 7.78
C VAL A 157 14.13 -13.31 8.86
N ALA A 158 14.63 -12.08 8.91
CA ALA A 158 15.55 -11.65 9.97
C ALA A 158 14.93 -11.70 11.38
N HIS A 159 13.60 -11.62 11.49
CA HIS A 159 12.86 -11.81 12.75
C HIS A 159 12.49 -13.29 13.05
N GLY A 160 12.93 -14.24 12.23
CA GLY A 160 12.77 -15.67 12.48
C GLY A 160 11.57 -16.33 11.81
N TYR A 161 10.90 -15.65 10.86
CA TYR A 161 9.88 -16.30 10.03
C TYR A 161 10.49 -17.36 9.11
N ALA A 162 9.74 -18.41 8.79
CA ALA A 162 10.13 -19.50 7.92
C ALA A 162 10.37 -19.02 6.48
N ALA A 163 11.62 -18.77 6.11
CA ALA A 163 12.02 -18.17 4.84
C ALA A 163 11.58 -19.02 3.64
N GLU A 164 11.64 -20.35 3.76
CA GLU A 164 11.29 -21.34 2.74
C GLU A 164 9.80 -21.36 2.38
N LYS A 165 8.96 -20.80 3.25
CA LYS A 165 7.51 -20.67 3.02
C LYS A 165 7.11 -19.33 2.42
N MET A 166 8.03 -18.36 2.39
CA MET A 166 7.72 -17.00 1.98
C MET A 166 7.78 -16.83 0.47
N VAL A 167 6.75 -16.22 -0.09
CA VAL A 167 6.66 -15.79 -1.48
C VAL A 167 6.31 -14.31 -1.56
N VAL A 168 6.86 -13.60 -2.53
CA VAL A 168 6.56 -12.18 -2.72
C VAL A 168 5.53 -12.01 -3.83
N VAL A 169 4.42 -11.35 -3.49
CA VAL A 169 3.41 -10.91 -4.45
C VAL A 169 3.16 -9.41 -4.19
N PRO A 170 3.60 -8.54 -5.08
CA PRO A 170 3.49 -7.09 -4.92
C PRO A 170 2.03 -6.63 -4.98
N ASN A 171 1.79 -5.36 -4.64
CA ASN A 171 0.50 -4.75 -4.87
C ASN A 171 0.25 -4.53 -6.36
N GLY A 172 -1.03 -4.55 -6.74
CA GLY A 172 -1.46 -4.31 -8.10
C GLY A 172 -2.15 -2.97 -8.31
N PHE A 173 -2.04 -2.46 -9.54
CA PHE A 173 -2.61 -1.18 -9.95
C PHE A 173 -3.60 -1.38 -11.10
N ASP A 174 -4.71 -0.64 -11.04
CA ASP A 174 -5.73 -0.62 -12.07
C ASP A 174 -5.37 0.41 -13.13
N LEU A 175 -4.88 -0.04 -14.28
CA LEU A 175 -4.47 0.81 -15.39
C LEU A 175 -5.62 1.42 -16.19
N THR A 176 -6.85 1.01 -15.93
CA THR A 176 -8.04 1.64 -16.50
C THR A 176 -8.46 2.85 -15.69
N ARG A 177 -8.24 2.79 -14.37
CA ARG A 177 -8.51 3.87 -13.43
C ARG A 177 -7.36 4.87 -13.35
N PHE A 178 -6.11 4.37 -13.22
CA PHE A 178 -4.90 5.19 -13.20
C PHE A 178 -4.29 5.20 -14.61
N LYS A 179 -4.45 6.30 -15.30
CA LYS A 179 -3.98 6.49 -16.69
C LYS A 179 -3.67 7.97 -16.95
N PRO A 180 -2.85 8.27 -17.94
CA PRO A 180 -2.74 9.64 -18.44
C PRO A 180 -4.13 10.17 -18.83
N ASP A 181 -4.44 11.40 -18.42
CA ASP A 181 -5.73 12.05 -18.67
C ASP A 181 -5.52 13.56 -18.80
N ASN A 182 -5.49 14.05 -20.03
CA ASN A 182 -5.26 15.47 -20.32
C ASN A 182 -6.41 16.35 -19.86
N ASP A 183 -7.65 15.87 -19.96
CA ASP A 183 -8.82 16.66 -19.52
C ASP A 183 -8.81 16.84 -18.00
N ALA A 184 -8.48 15.77 -17.26
CA ALA A 184 -8.29 15.85 -15.82
C ALA A 184 -7.12 16.76 -15.47
N ARG A 185 -5.98 16.67 -16.20
CA ARG A 185 -4.83 17.55 -16.01
C ARG A 185 -5.22 19.03 -16.15
N HIS A 186 -5.88 19.41 -17.24
CA HIS A 186 -6.35 20.78 -17.45
C HIS A 186 -7.29 21.24 -16.33
N ARG A 187 -8.26 20.43 -15.96
CA ARG A 187 -9.25 20.77 -14.91
C ARG A 187 -8.59 20.97 -13.55
N ILE A 188 -7.72 20.05 -13.12
CA ILE A 188 -7.05 20.14 -11.81
C ILE A 188 -6.08 21.33 -11.79
N ARG A 189 -5.34 21.58 -12.86
CA ARG A 189 -4.41 22.71 -12.92
C ARG A 189 -5.15 24.06 -12.88
N ALA A 190 -6.31 24.14 -13.55
CA ALA A 190 -7.21 25.31 -13.44
C ALA A 190 -7.78 25.48 -12.01
N GLU A 191 -8.15 24.40 -11.32
CA GLU A 191 -8.58 24.42 -9.90
C GLU A 191 -7.48 24.96 -8.99
N LEU A 192 -6.22 24.61 -9.27
CA LEU A 192 -5.04 25.11 -8.51
C LEU A 192 -4.61 26.53 -8.91
N GLY A 193 -5.23 27.13 -9.94
CA GLY A 193 -4.86 28.46 -10.45
C GLY A 193 -3.49 28.50 -11.13
N ILE A 194 -3.02 27.39 -11.70
CA ILE A 194 -1.72 27.26 -12.37
C ILE A 194 -1.87 26.98 -13.86
N THR A 195 -0.84 27.27 -14.65
CA THR A 195 -0.82 27.02 -16.09
C THR A 195 -0.32 25.61 -16.42
N GLU A 196 -0.47 25.20 -17.70
CA GLU A 196 0.08 23.92 -18.17
C GLU A 196 1.61 23.84 -18.08
N GLN A 197 2.28 24.97 -18.16
CA GLN A 197 3.74 25.09 -18.12
C GLN A 197 4.29 25.19 -16.67
N THR A 198 3.45 25.46 -15.67
CA THR A 198 3.86 25.56 -14.29
C THR A 198 4.31 24.17 -13.78
N PRO A 199 5.57 23.97 -13.36
CA PRO A 199 6.01 22.68 -12.83
C PRO A 199 5.24 22.34 -11.55
N LEU A 200 4.65 21.13 -11.47
CA LEU A 200 3.84 20.67 -10.33
C LEU A 200 4.39 19.38 -9.74
N VAL A 201 4.88 19.49 -8.50
CA VAL A 201 5.36 18.36 -7.71
C VAL A 201 4.28 17.93 -6.72
N GLY A 202 3.90 16.64 -6.74
CA GLY A 202 2.93 16.07 -5.81
C GLY A 202 3.57 15.28 -4.67
N LEU A 203 3.02 15.39 -3.45
CA LEU A 203 3.27 14.46 -2.35
C LEU A 203 1.91 13.94 -1.85
N ILE A 204 1.66 12.64 -1.99
CA ILE A 204 0.35 12.05 -1.67
C ILE A 204 0.51 11.04 -0.54
N GLY A 205 -0.14 11.32 0.58
CA GLY A 205 -0.14 10.49 1.76
C GLY A 205 -0.70 11.21 2.99
N ARG A 206 -1.15 10.44 3.99
CA ARG A 206 -1.58 11.04 5.25
C ARG A 206 -0.43 11.77 5.93
N PHE A 207 -0.75 12.77 6.74
CA PHE A 207 0.24 13.39 7.61
C PHE A 207 0.70 12.40 8.68
N ASP A 208 1.90 11.88 8.52
CA ASP A 208 2.46 10.80 9.35
C ASP A 208 3.98 10.97 9.42
N PRO A 209 4.62 10.78 10.58
CA PRO A 209 6.08 10.90 10.70
C PRO A 209 6.86 10.02 9.71
N GLN A 210 6.32 8.86 9.33
CA GLN A 210 6.98 7.97 8.35
C GLN A 210 7.01 8.57 6.94
N LYS A 211 6.07 9.48 6.60
CA LYS A 211 6.01 10.15 5.30
C LYS A 211 6.99 11.31 5.18
N ASN A 212 7.53 11.78 6.32
CA ASN A 212 8.56 12.83 6.39
C ASN A 212 8.19 14.09 5.61
N HIS A 213 7.04 14.69 5.91
CA HIS A 213 6.63 15.94 5.28
C HIS A 213 7.61 17.08 5.55
N ALA A 214 8.24 17.10 6.74
CA ALA A 214 9.27 18.12 7.06
C ALA A 214 10.46 18.01 6.09
N GLY A 215 11.00 16.82 5.88
CA GLY A 215 12.06 16.59 4.91
C GLY A 215 11.65 16.92 3.47
N PHE A 216 10.39 16.66 3.09
CA PHE A 216 9.90 17.12 1.80
C PHE A 216 10.02 18.63 1.64
N PHE A 217 9.71 19.42 2.67
CA PHE A 217 9.85 20.88 2.60
C PHE A 217 11.30 21.34 2.64
N GLU A 218 12.22 20.59 3.26
CA GLU A 218 13.67 20.84 3.11
C GLU A 218 14.09 20.72 1.63
N ALA A 219 13.65 19.67 0.94
CA ALA A 219 13.89 19.51 -0.49
C ALA A 219 13.18 20.61 -1.31
N ALA A 220 11.95 20.98 -0.94
CA ALA A 220 11.18 22.01 -1.63
C ALA A 220 11.85 23.39 -1.58
N VAL A 221 12.50 23.77 -0.45
CA VAL A 221 13.28 25.01 -0.33
C VAL A 221 14.41 25.05 -1.36
N VAL A 222 15.16 23.95 -1.47
CA VAL A 222 16.29 23.88 -2.41
C VAL A 222 15.79 23.99 -3.84
N LEU A 223 14.77 23.19 -4.20
CA LEU A 223 14.19 23.19 -5.53
C LEU A 223 13.58 24.56 -5.90
N HIS A 224 12.86 25.22 -4.97
CA HIS A 224 12.22 26.50 -5.22
C HIS A 224 13.24 27.64 -5.45
N ARG A 225 14.42 27.57 -4.83
CA ARG A 225 15.51 28.54 -5.09
C ARG A 225 16.03 28.45 -6.52
N GLU A 226 16.12 27.24 -7.08
CA GLU A 226 16.57 26.97 -8.45
C GLU A 226 15.46 27.17 -9.48
N MET A 227 14.22 26.88 -9.09
CA MET A 227 13.03 26.92 -9.95
C MET A 227 11.87 27.64 -9.22
N PRO A 228 11.88 29.01 -9.15
CA PRO A 228 10.88 29.76 -8.38
C PRO A 228 9.43 29.58 -8.82
N GLN A 229 9.19 29.13 -10.05
CA GLN A 229 7.87 28.88 -10.60
C GLN A 229 7.31 27.49 -10.23
N VAL A 230 8.06 26.65 -9.50
CA VAL A 230 7.58 25.32 -9.10
C VAL A 230 6.45 25.44 -8.08
N HIS A 231 5.40 24.66 -8.26
CA HIS A 231 4.31 24.52 -7.30
C HIS A 231 4.33 23.12 -6.68
N PHE A 232 3.82 23.03 -5.47
CA PHE A 232 3.73 21.81 -4.68
C PHE A 232 2.28 21.52 -4.34
N VAL A 233 1.81 20.30 -4.54
CA VAL A 233 0.48 19.87 -4.11
C VAL A 233 0.59 18.71 -3.15
N LEU A 234 -0.01 18.87 -1.96
CA LEU A 234 -0.03 17.84 -0.92
C LEU A 234 -1.46 17.36 -0.71
N ILE A 235 -1.63 16.02 -0.63
CA ILE A 235 -2.94 15.38 -0.59
C ILE A 235 -2.94 14.26 0.45
N GLY A 236 -3.92 14.27 1.34
CA GLY A 236 -4.10 13.21 2.34
C GLY A 236 -4.78 13.65 3.61
N ASN A 237 -5.06 12.69 4.47
CA ASN A 237 -5.62 12.99 5.78
C ASN A 237 -4.64 13.78 6.64
N GLY A 238 -5.10 14.87 7.26
CA GLY A 238 -4.28 15.78 8.05
C GLY A 238 -3.41 16.72 7.20
N ILE A 239 -3.64 16.81 5.90
CA ILE A 239 -2.98 17.75 4.96
C ILE A 239 -3.91 18.94 4.73
N ASP A 240 -4.05 19.77 5.75
CA ASP A 240 -4.92 20.95 5.71
C ASP A 240 -4.34 22.09 6.57
N ILE A 241 -4.92 23.28 6.44
CA ILE A 241 -4.48 24.50 7.12
C ILE A 241 -4.63 24.45 8.65
N ASN A 242 -5.40 23.53 9.20
CA ASN A 242 -5.56 23.37 10.64
C ASN A 242 -4.44 22.53 11.26
N ASN A 243 -3.61 21.89 10.44
CA ASN A 243 -2.44 21.15 10.91
C ASN A 243 -1.29 22.11 11.19
N ALA A 244 -1.15 22.53 12.46
CA ALA A 244 -0.15 23.50 12.88
C ALA A 244 1.29 23.08 12.55
N ALA A 245 1.63 21.80 12.70
CA ALA A 245 2.97 21.28 12.39
C ALA A 245 3.28 21.35 10.89
N LEU A 246 2.30 21.04 10.05
CA LEU A 246 2.42 21.16 8.59
C LEU A 246 2.58 22.64 8.19
N MET A 247 1.72 23.51 8.71
CA MET A 247 1.78 24.94 8.41
C MET A 247 3.09 25.59 8.87
N GLN A 248 3.61 25.18 10.03
CA GLN A 248 4.92 25.64 10.50
C GLN A 248 6.04 25.21 9.53
N ALA A 249 6.04 23.98 9.04
CA ALA A 249 7.03 23.50 8.08
C ALA A 249 6.98 24.26 6.76
N ILE A 250 5.79 24.51 6.21
CA ILE A 250 5.59 25.27 4.96
C ILE A 250 6.06 26.72 5.11
N THR A 251 5.68 27.36 6.22
CA THR A 251 6.05 28.77 6.49
C THR A 251 7.56 28.91 6.67
N HIS A 252 8.19 27.99 7.42
CA HIS A 252 9.64 27.95 7.58
C HIS A 252 10.37 27.75 6.24
N ALA A 253 9.81 26.93 5.37
CA ALA A 253 10.33 26.70 4.02
C ALA A 253 10.15 27.91 3.08
N GLY A 254 9.30 28.87 3.40
CA GLY A 254 9.06 30.04 2.56
C GLY A 254 8.34 29.74 1.24
N VAL A 255 7.69 28.59 1.11
CA VAL A 255 7.02 28.12 -0.13
C VAL A 255 5.49 28.14 -0.05
N LEU A 256 4.94 28.89 0.93
CA LEU A 256 3.49 28.90 1.18
C LEU A 256 2.68 29.35 -0.05
N ALA A 257 3.14 30.36 -0.77
CA ALA A 257 2.45 30.87 -1.97
C ALA A 257 2.39 29.86 -3.13
N ASN A 258 3.31 28.90 -3.14
CA ASN A 258 3.43 27.88 -4.17
C ASN A 258 2.91 26.51 -3.70
N THR A 259 2.33 26.43 -2.49
CA THR A 259 1.91 25.15 -1.88
C THR A 259 0.38 25.05 -1.80
N HIS A 260 -0.17 23.98 -2.36
CA HIS A 260 -1.59 23.67 -2.35
C HIS A 260 -1.86 22.50 -1.39
N LEU A 261 -2.68 22.72 -0.37
CA LEU A 261 -3.11 21.69 0.60
C LEU A 261 -4.54 21.27 0.29
N LEU A 262 -4.74 20.05 -0.23
CA LEU A 262 -6.04 19.61 -0.70
C LEU A 262 -6.78 18.68 0.27
N GLY A 263 -6.17 18.34 1.42
CA GLY A 263 -6.81 17.45 2.38
C GLY A 263 -7.08 16.05 1.81
N LEU A 264 -8.13 15.42 2.31
CA LEU A 264 -8.56 14.11 1.83
C LEU A 264 -9.38 14.27 0.54
N ARG A 265 -8.93 13.65 -0.54
CA ARG A 265 -9.57 13.68 -1.87
C ARG A 265 -9.95 12.26 -2.32
N ASN A 266 -10.96 12.14 -3.18
CA ASN A 266 -11.43 10.88 -3.75
C ASN A 266 -11.05 10.72 -5.24
N ASP A 267 -10.66 11.79 -5.89
CA ASP A 267 -10.26 11.92 -7.29
C ASP A 267 -8.73 11.79 -7.46
N ILE A 268 -8.13 10.86 -6.75
CA ILE A 268 -6.67 10.63 -6.78
C ILE A 268 -6.14 10.34 -8.21
N PRO A 269 -6.83 9.57 -9.08
CA PRO A 269 -6.34 9.36 -10.44
C PRO A 269 -6.20 10.66 -11.24
N GLU A 270 -7.16 11.56 -11.13
CA GLU A 270 -7.18 12.86 -11.82
C GLU A 270 -6.07 13.78 -11.28
N LEU A 271 -5.91 13.79 -9.96
CA LEU A 271 -4.83 14.53 -9.29
C LEU A 271 -3.45 14.01 -9.69
N MET A 272 -3.28 12.68 -9.79
CA MET A 272 -2.04 12.08 -10.29
C MET A 272 -1.75 12.49 -11.73
N ALA A 273 -2.75 12.47 -12.62
CA ALA A 273 -2.59 12.86 -14.02
C ALA A 273 -2.19 14.35 -14.19
N ALA A 274 -2.47 15.20 -13.19
CA ALA A 274 -2.11 16.61 -13.21
C ALA A 274 -0.63 16.89 -12.86
N LEU A 275 0.06 15.94 -12.21
CA LEU A 275 1.44 16.10 -11.76
C LEU A 275 2.44 16.05 -12.93
N ASP A 276 3.61 16.69 -12.72
CA ASP A 276 4.78 16.50 -13.55
C ASP A 276 5.75 15.49 -12.90
N VAL A 277 5.85 15.47 -11.57
CA VAL A 277 6.67 14.53 -10.80
C VAL A 277 5.95 14.21 -9.47
N LEU A 278 5.98 12.95 -9.05
CA LEU A 278 5.61 12.56 -7.69
C LEU A 278 6.85 12.48 -6.81
N ALA A 279 6.83 13.16 -5.66
CA ALA A 279 7.85 13.06 -4.62
C ALA A 279 7.44 12.04 -3.55
N SER A 280 8.40 11.27 -3.04
CA SER A 280 8.24 10.46 -1.84
C SER A 280 9.47 10.61 -0.94
N SER A 281 9.32 11.34 0.16
CA SER A 281 10.36 11.64 1.15
C SER A 281 10.36 10.68 2.34
N SER A 282 9.63 9.57 2.26
CA SER A 282 9.33 8.66 3.37
C SER A 282 10.58 8.10 4.05
N TYR A 283 10.49 7.88 5.39
CA TYR A 283 11.48 7.14 6.17
C TYR A 283 11.15 5.64 6.26
N GLY A 284 9.96 5.22 5.89
CA GLY A 284 9.55 3.82 5.99
C GLY A 284 8.31 3.48 5.18
N GLU A 285 8.43 2.47 4.35
CA GLU A 285 7.37 1.90 3.52
C GLU A 285 7.55 0.38 3.45
N ALA A 286 6.47 -0.34 3.13
CA ALA A 286 6.60 -1.73 2.70
C ALA A 286 6.59 -1.77 1.16
N PHE A 287 5.46 -1.33 0.60
CA PHE A 287 5.22 -1.19 -0.83
C PHE A 287 4.38 0.06 -1.05
N PRO A 288 5.00 1.21 -1.38
CA PRO A 288 4.28 2.49 -1.49
C PRO A 288 3.41 2.53 -2.74
N ASN A 289 2.09 2.38 -2.55
CA ASN A 289 1.12 2.32 -3.65
C ASN A 289 1.14 3.58 -4.52
N VAL A 290 1.34 4.74 -3.92
CA VAL A 290 1.32 6.03 -4.63
C VAL A 290 2.32 6.10 -5.78
N LEU A 291 3.44 5.37 -5.69
CA LEU A 291 4.45 5.31 -6.76
C LEU A 291 3.90 4.61 -8.01
N GLY A 292 3.33 3.41 -7.83
CA GLY A 292 2.75 2.69 -8.96
C GLY A 292 1.49 3.37 -9.52
N GLU A 293 0.72 4.07 -8.68
CA GLU A 293 -0.43 4.87 -9.10
C GLU A 293 0.00 6.07 -9.95
N ALA A 294 1.06 6.80 -9.56
CA ALA A 294 1.62 7.89 -10.35
C ALA A 294 2.24 7.38 -11.67
N MET A 295 3.07 6.35 -11.59
CA MET A 295 3.68 5.74 -12.77
C MET A 295 2.64 5.19 -13.75
N ALA A 296 1.51 4.65 -13.27
CA ALA A 296 0.39 4.24 -14.10
C ALA A 296 -0.26 5.42 -14.85
N CYS A 297 -0.24 6.62 -14.25
CA CYS A 297 -0.63 7.87 -14.91
C CYS A 297 0.47 8.46 -15.79
N GLY A 298 1.61 7.79 -15.96
CA GLY A 298 2.75 8.29 -16.71
C GLY A 298 3.59 9.35 -15.98
N VAL A 299 3.42 9.49 -14.65
CA VAL A 299 4.13 10.47 -13.83
C VAL A 299 5.39 9.82 -13.25
N PRO A 300 6.59 10.33 -13.60
CA PRO A 300 7.84 9.85 -13.01
C PRO A 300 7.91 10.19 -11.52
N CYS A 301 8.68 9.39 -10.78
CA CYS A 301 8.81 9.53 -9.33
C CYS A 301 10.24 9.85 -8.92
N ALA A 302 10.41 10.77 -7.94
CA ALA A 302 11.64 10.97 -7.19
C ALA A 302 11.40 10.49 -5.75
N VAL A 303 12.17 9.50 -5.29
CA VAL A 303 11.84 8.75 -4.07
C VAL A 303 13.05 8.49 -3.19
N THR A 304 12.84 8.44 -1.88
CA THR A 304 13.81 7.85 -0.94
C THR A 304 13.81 6.33 -1.05
N ASP A 305 14.98 5.71 -0.91
CA ASP A 305 15.17 4.24 -0.94
C ASP A 305 14.68 3.61 0.37
N VAL A 306 13.36 3.40 0.44
CA VAL A 306 12.69 2.75 1.58
C VAL A 306 11.67 1.72 1.09
N GLY A 307 11.59 0.59 1.78
CA GLY A 307 10.75 -0.52 1.34
C GLY A 307 11.14 -1.01 -0.05
N ASP A 308 10.16 -1.19 -0.91
CA ASP A 308 10.38 -1.56 -2.32
C ASP A 308 10.31 -0.34 -3.26
N SER A 309 10.54 0.91 -2.77
CA SER A 309 10.48 2.12 -3.62
C SER A 309 11.40 2.02 -4.83
N ALA A 310 12.67 1.65 -4.61
CA ALA A 310 13.65 1.47 -5.69
C ALA A 310 13.21 0.38 -6.68
N TYR A 311 12.66 -0.74 -6.18
CA TYR A 311 12.17 -1.83 -7.03
C TYR A 311 10.97 -1.39 -7.88
N ILE A 312 10.03 -0.61 -7.31
CA ILE A 312 8.87 -0.10 -8.06
C ILE A 312 9.32 0.86 -9.17
N VAL A 313 10.14 1.85 -8.80
CA VAL A 313 10.58 2.91 -9.73
C VAL A 313 11.53 2.36 -10.81
N GLY A 314 12.47 1.49 -10.45
CA GLY A 314 13.48 0.96 -11.37
C GLY A 314 14.30 2.08 -12.03
N ASP A 315 14.44 2.02 -13.35
CA ASP A 315 15.12 3.02 -14.18
C ASP A 315 14.20 4.13 -14.71
N THR A 316 12.95 4.17 -14.23
CA THR A 316 11.92 5.10 -14.74
C THR A 316 11.66 6.31 -13.83
N GLY A 317 12.57 6.58 -12.91
CA GLY A 317 12.52 7.73 -12.00
C GLY A 317 13.89 7.97 -11.37
N ARG A 318 13.89 8.54 -10.15
CA ARG A 318 15.11 8.81 -9.38
C ARG A 318 14.96 8.27 -7.97
N VAL A 319 16.02 7.63 -7.48
CA VAL A 319 16.08 7.04 -6.13
C VAL A 319 17.25 7.66 -5.38
N VAL A 320 17.00 8.15 -4.18
CA VAL A 320 18.00 8.75 -3.32
C VAL A 320 18.05 8.04 -1.96
N ALA A 321 19.13 8.19 -1.22
CA ALA A 321 19.21 7.60 0.11
C ALA A 321 18.12 8.14 1.06
N SER A 322 17.64 7.29 1.99
CA SER A 322 16.69 7.74 3.00
C SER A 322 17.28 8.84 3.85
N GLY A 323 16.57 9.97 3.97
CA GLY A 323 17.03 11.16 4.68
C GLY A 323 17.87 12.14 3.85
N ASP A 324 18.22 11.81 2.61
CA ASP A 324 18.93 12.73 1.71
C ASP A 324 17.97 13.66 0.99
N MET A 325 17.62 14.75 1.66
CA MET A 325 16.65 15.72 1.12
C MET A 325 17.28 16.65 0.06
N HIS A 326 18.59 16.88 0.10
CA HIS A 326 19.29 17.59 -0.96
C HIS A 326 19.34 16.75 -2.25
N GLY A 327 19.64 15.47 -2.13
CA GLY A 327 19.56 14.52 -3.26
C GLY A 327 18.14 14.43 -3.81
N LEU A 328 17.10 14.48 -2.95
CA LEU A 328 15.71 14.50 -3.39
C LEU A 328 15.37 15.76 -4.19
N ALA A 329 15.85 16.94 -3.74
CA ALA A 329 15.68 18.18 -4.48
C ALA A 329 16.34 18.13 -5.87
N ALA A 330 17.58 17.68 -5.94
CA ALA A 330 18.29 17.50 -7.21
C ALA A 330 17.54 16.51 -8.14
N ALA A 331 17.10 15.38 -7.60
CA ALA A 331 16.32 14.38 -8.34
C ALA A 331 15.01 14.92 -8.92
N LEU A 332 14.30 15.77 -8.16
CA LEU A 332 13.10 16.47 -8.62
C LEU A 332 13.43 17.46 -9.72
N GLY A 333 14.49 18.29 -9.52
CA GLY A 333 14.98 19.25 -10.51
C GLY A 333 15.36 18.59 -11.83
N ASP A 334 16.13 17.50 -11.79
CA ASP A 334 16.52 16.69 -12.96
C ASP A 334 15.31 16.23 -13.78
N LEU A 335 14.28 15.69 -13.09
CA LEU A 335 13.06 15.20 -13.77
C LEU A 335 12.25 16.36 -14.38
N LEU A 336 12.17 17.49 -13.68
CA LEU A 336 11.45 18.67 -14.16
C LEU A 336 12.19 19.40 -15.30
N ALA A 337 13.50 19.32 -15.35
CA ALA A 337 14.33 19.95 -16.40
C ALA A 337 14.47 19.12 -17.68
N LEU A 338 14.04 17.86 -17.71
CA LEU A 338 14.12 17.03 -18.91
C LEU A 338 13.46 17.70 -20.11
N PRO A 339 14.07 17.62 -21.33
CA PRO A 339 13.41 18.01 -22.57
C PRO A 339 12.08 17.28 -22.78
N LEU A 340 11.13 17.91 -23.44
CA LEU A 340 9.79 17.34 -23.67
C LEU A 340 9.82 15.91 -24.29
N PRO A 341 10.66 15.60 -25.31
CA PRO A 341 10.73 14.25 -25.84
C PRO A 341 11.22 13.22 -24.82
N GLU A 342 12.17 13.60 -23.95
CA GLU A 342 12.69 12.72 -22.91
C GLU A 342 11.69 12.51 -21.78
N LYS A 343 10.93 13.56 -21.40
CA LYS A 343 9.80 13.44 -20.47
C LYS A 343 8.75 12.47 -20.99
N ALA A 344 8.36 12.60 -22.25
CA ALA A 344 7.37 11.72 -22.87
C ALA A 344 7.86 10.26 -22.86
N ALA A 345 9.10 10.01 -23.29
CA ALA A 345 9.70 8.67 -23.28
C ALA A 345 9.80 8.09 -21.87
N LEU A 346 10.15 8.91 -20.87
CA LEU A 346 10.20 8.47 -19.46
C LEU A 346 8.81 8.13 -18.93
N SER A 347 7.80 8.94 -19.25
CA SER A 347 6.39 8.73 -18.91
C SER A 347 5.87 7.39 -19.46
N GLU A 348 6.13 7.11 -20.72
CA GLU A 348 5.76 5.86 -21.36
C GLU A 348 6.45 4.65 -20.72
N ARG A 349 7.75 4.73 -20.44
CA ARG A 349 8.49 3.67 -19.76
C ARG A 349 7.98 3.44 -18.35
N ALA A 350 7.67 4.50 -17.58
CA ALA A 350 7.13 4.37 -16.22
C ALA A 350 5.80 3.60 -16.24
N ARG A 351 4.89 3.96 -17.16
CA ARG A 351 3.61 3.27 -17.31
C ARG A 351 3.79 1.82 -17.80
N ALA A 352 4.67 1.59 -18.78
CA ALA A 352 4.95 0.25 -19.30
C ALA A 352 5.48 -0.69 -18.21
N ARG A 353 6.38 -0.19 -17.33
CA ARG A 353 6.89 -0.93 -16.19
C ARG A 353 5.77 -1.36 -15.23
N VAL A 354 4.82 -0.47 -14.92
CA VAL A 354 3.66 -0.83 -14.09
C VAL A 354 2.78 -1.86 -14.79
N ALA A 355 2.56 -1.71 -16.08
CA ALA A 355 1.76 -2.66 -16.89
C ALA A 355 2.38 -4.06 -16.89
N GLU A 356 3.69 -4.15 -17.02
CA GLU A 356 4.40 -5.44 -17.07
C GLU A 356 4.46 -6.14 -15.71
N HIS A 357 4.77 -5.40 -14.63
CA HIS A 357 5.11 -6.01 -13.36
C HIS A 357 4.00 -5.95 -12.32
N PHE A 358 3.12 -4.94 -12.39
CA PHE A 358 2.20 -4.57 -11.32
C PHE A 358 0.75 -4.37 -11.79
N GLU A 359 0.39 -4.75 -13.03
CA GLU A 359 -1.01 -4.71 -13.46
C GLU A 359 -1.86 -5.63 -12.56
N ILE A 360 -3.01 -5.13 -12.11
CA ILE A 360 -3.82 -5.78 -11.07
C ILE A 360 -4.30 -7.18 -11.45
N GLY A 361 -4.67 -7.44 -12.70
CA GLY A 361 -5.10 -8.75 -13.15
C GLY A 361 -3.95 -9.76 -13.12
N GLY A 362 -2.73 -9.33 -13.49
CA GLY A 362 -1.50 -10.12 -13.36
C GLY A 362 -1.19 -10.46 -11.90
N VAL A 363 -1.35 -9.48 -11.01
CA VAL A 363 -1.15 -9.68 -9.58
C VAL A 363 -2.20 -10.63 -9.01
N VAL A 364 -3.48 -10.49 -9.36
CA VAL A 364 -4.54 -11.41 -8.91
C VAL A 364 -4.26 -12.84 -9.35
N ARG A 365 -3.81 -13.07 -10.58
CA ARG A 365 -3.36 -14.41 -11.02
C ARG A 365 -2.24 -14.99 -10.16
N ARG A 366 -1.34 -14.16 -9.59
CA ARG A 366 -0.31 -14.63 -8.62
C ARG A 366 -0.96 -15.06 -7.29
N TYR A 367 -2.01 -14.36 -6.82
CA TYR A 367 -2.79 -14.80 -5.65
C TYR A 367 -3.51 -16.13 -5.92
N GLU A 368 -4.10 -16.30 -7.09
CA GLU A 368 -4.75 -17.56 -7.48
C GLU A 368 -3.76 -18.73 -7.50
N LYS A 369 -2.57 -18.53 -8.09
CA LYS A 369 -1.47 -19.52 -8.04
C LYS A 369 -1.01 -19.79 -6.60
N PHE A 370 -1.01 -18.78 -5.73
CA PHE A 370 -0.73 -18.97 -4.32
C PHE A 370 -1.77 -19.88 -3.68
N TYR A 371 -3.07 -19.71 -3.94
CA TYR A 371 -4.13 -20.62 -3.44
C TYR A 371 -3.98 -22.03 -3.96
N GLU A 372 -3.67 -22.22 -5.23
CA GLU A 372 -3.38 -23.54 -5.81
C GLU A 372 -2.20 -24.22 -5.12
N SER A 373 -1.13 -23.46 -4.82
CA SER A 373 0.03 -23.98 -4.13
C SER A 373 -0.27 -24.39 -2.68
N LEU A 374 -1.21 -23.72 -2.00
CA LEU A 374 -1.68 -24.12 -0.67
C LEU A 374 -2.43 -25.47 -0.72
N LEU A 375 -3.25 -25.68 -1.76
CA LEU A 375 -4.02 -26.90 -1.95
C LEU A 375 -3.14 -28.10 -2.34
N ALA A 376 -2.09 -27.88 -3.12
CA ALA A 376 -1.16 -28.92 -3.53
C ALA A 376 -0.34 -29.49 -2.35
N ASN A 377 -0.05 -28.69 -1.33
CA ASN A 377 0.70 -29.10 -0.14
C ASN A 377 -0.15 -29.91 0.90
N VAL A 378 -1.42 -30.16 0.60
CA VAL A 378 -2.37 -30.86 1.50
C VAL A 378 -2.47 -32.36 1.16
N ARG A 379 -1.83 -32.80 0.07
CA ARG A 379 -1.79 -34.22 -0.37
C ARG A 379 -0.67 -34.99 0.29
#